data_416eba4736ffc8a4cd87b0e2773107d0
#
_entry.id   416eba4736ffc8a4cd87b0e2773107d0
#
_cell.length_a   1.000
_cell.length_b   1.000
_cell.length_c   1.000
_cell.angle_alpha   90.00
_cell.angle_beta   90.00
_cell.angle_gamma   90.00
#
_symmetry.space_group_name_H-M   'P 1'
#
loop_
_entity.id
_entity.type
_entity.pdbx_description
1 polymer ?
#
loop_
_entity_poly.entity_id
_entity_poly.type
_entity_poly.pdbx_seq_one_letter_code
_entity_poly.pdbx_strand_id
1 'polypeptide(L)'
;MTYSHIGMYKICMARASTTSDPFNAIAEPRRRHILEFLAGDERSVTEIADALELGQPSVSKHLQVLRDVGLVSVRREGRWTRYRVNHETLRTIHDWSGMFARHWRGQLRRIKAHAEEER
;
A
#
# COMPACT_ATOMS: atom_id res chain seq x y z
N MET A 1 -25.02 6.89 -8.44
CA MET A 1 -24.31 6.29 -7.98
C MET A 1 -24.62 5.56 -6.90
N THR A 2 -24.27 5.11 -6.67
CA THR A 2 -24.10 4.17 -5.87
C THR A 2 -24.05 4.52 -4.49
N TYR A 3 -24.30 5.70 -4.11
CA TYR A 3 -24.29 6.02 -2.72
C TYR A 3 -25.43 5.38 -1.98
N SER A 4 -26.49 5.03 -2.67
CA SER A 4 -27.56 4.31 -2.03
C SER A 4 -27.11 2.97 -1.50
N HIS A 5 -25.99 2.48 -1.99
CA HIS A 5 -25.48 1.20 -1.55
C HIS A 5 -24.51 1.31 -0.40
N ILE A 6 -24.21 2.49 0.03
CA ILE A 6 -23.22 2.68 1.04
C ILE A 6 -23.48 1.91 2.32
N GLY A 7 -24.74 1.88 2.77
CA GLY A 7 -25.06 1.17 3.98
C GLY A 7 -24.76 -0.30 3.91
N MET A 8 -25.22 -0.92 2.83
CA MET A 8 -24.98 -2.32 2.63
C MET A 8 -23.52 -2.60 2.43
N TYR A 9 -22.87 -1.77 1.66
CA TYR A 9 -21.47 -1.89 1.39
C TYR A 9 -20.65 -1.78 2.66
N LYS A 10 -20.96 -0.84 3.52
CA LYS A 10 -20.30 -0.70 4.78
C LYS A 10 -20.45 -1.92 5.67
N ILE A 11 -21.63 -2.47 5.71
CA ILE A 11 -21.87 -3.66 6.51
C ILE A 11 -21.01 -4.81 6.04
N CYS A 12 -20.96 -5.02 4.74
CA CYS A 12 -20.12 -6.07 4.18
C CYS A 12 -18.64 -5.82 4.47
N MET A 13 -18.22 -4.61 4.27
CA MET A 13 -16.82 -4.27 4.51
C MET A 13 -16.44 -4.42 5.97
N ALA A 14 -17.31 -4.01 6.86
CA ALA A 14 -17.01 -4.11 8.27
C ALA A 14 -16.86 -5.54 8.74
N ARG A 15 -17.50 -6.47 8.05
CA ARG A 15 -17.45 -7.83 8.50
C ARG A 15 -16.40 -8.66 7.84
N ALA A 16 -16.17 -8.46 6.57
CA ALA A 16 -15.48 -9.49 5.88
C ALA A 16 -14.14 -9.15 5.38
N SER A 17 -13.84 -7.93 5.17
CA SER A 17 -12.75 -7.75 4.29
C SER A 17 -11.69 -6.85 4.77
N THR A 18 -11.59 -6.72 6.04
CA THR A 18 -10.55 -5.86 6.56
C THR A 18 -9.17 -6.35 6.16
N THR A 19 -9.01 -7.65 5.96
CA THR A 19 -7.70 -8.19 5.61
C THR A 19 -7.54 -8.49 4.14
N SER A 20 -8.61 -8.36 3.35
CA SER A 20 -8.53 -8.69 1.94
C SER A 20 -8.57 -7.48 1.02
N ASP A 21 -8.43 -6.30 1.58
CA ASP A 21 -8.50 -5.05 0.84
C ASP A 21 -7.13 -4.39 0.80
N PRO A 22 -6.58 -4.13 -0.40
CA PRO A 22 -5.28 -3.46 -0.50
C PRO A 22 -5.23 -2.11 0.21
N PHE A 23 -6.32 -1.36 0.21
CA PHE A 23 -6.37 -0.07 0.90
C PHE A 23 -6.24 -0.24 2.40
N ASN A 24 -6.89 -1.25 2.94
CA ASN A 24 -6.78 -1.53 4.36
C ASN A 24 -5.37 -1.98 4.70
N ALA A 25 -4.76 -2.77 3.85
CA ALA A 25 -3.41 -3.26 4.09
C ALA A 25 -2.40 -2.12 4.20
N ILE A 26 -2.54 -1.09 3.38
CA ILE A 26 -1.59 0.02 3.43
C ILE A 26 -1.93 1.05 4.51
N ALA A 27 -3.00 0.85 5.25
CA ALA A 27 -3.32 1.73 6.36
C ALA A 27 -2.33 1.57 7.51
N GLU A 28 -1.67 0.44 7.61
CA GLU A 28 -0.67 0.22 8.65
C GLU A 28 0.69 0.71 8.19
N PRO A 29 1.31 1.68 8.92
CA PRO A 29 2.59 2.27 8.49
C PRO A 29 3.71 1.26 8.25
N ARG A 30 3.81 0.23 9.06
CA ARG A 30 4.88 -0.76 8.89
C ARG A 30 4.74 -1.51 7.58
N ARG A 31 3.51 -1.77 7.16
CA ARG A 31 3.29 -2.42 5.88
C ARG A 31 3.68 -1.51 4.73
N ARG A 32 3.43 -0.20 4.85
CA ARG A 32 3.90 0.75 3.85
C ARG A 32 5.43 0.76 3.77
N HIS A 33 6.09 0.73 4.92
CA HIS A 33 7.55 0.70 4.96
C HIS A 33 8.11 -0.56 4.29
N ILE A 34 7.45 -1.69 4.49
CA ILE A 34 7.85 -2.92 3.83
C ILE A 34 7.74 -2.76 2.32
N LEU A 35 6.63 -2.23 1.85
CA LEU A 35 6.43 -2.02 0.42
C LEU A 35 7.48 -1.07 -0.16
N GLU A 36 7.80 -0.01 0.56
CA GLU A 36 8.82 0.94 0.14
C GLU A 36 10.18 0.26 0.01
N PHE A 37 10.52 -0.58 0.97
CA PHE A 37 11.78 -1.30 0.94
C PHE A 37 11.82 -2.31 -0.21
N LEU A 38 10.68 -2.89 -0.56
CA LEU A 38 10.59 -3.85 -1.65
C LEU A 38 10.42 -3.20 -3.02
N ALA A 39 10.26 -1.90 -3.08
CA ALA A 39 9.87 -1.24 -4.32
C ALA A 39 10.81 -1.48 -5.50
N GLY A 40 12.08 -1.60 -5.24
CA GLY A 40 13.05 -1.76 -6.32
C GLY A 40 13.68 -3.13 -6.43
N ASP A 41 13.42 -4.03 -5.49
CA ASP A 41 14.14 -5.30 -5.49
C ASP A 41 13.45 -6.33 -4.61
N GLU A 42 13.73 -7.59 -4.90
CA GLU A 42 13.24 -8.69 -4.07
C GLU A 42 14.07 -8.77 -2.78
N ARG A 43 13.40 -9.10 -1.68
CA ARG A 43 14.08 -9.23 -0.39
C ARG A 43 13.53 -10.42 0.38
N SER A 44 14.38 -10.99 1.24
CA SER A 44 13.95 -12.03 2.15
C SER A 44 13.37 -11.42 3.42
N VAL A 45 12.69 -12.23 4.22
CA VAL A 45 12.17 -11.79 5.51
C VAL A 45 13.28 -11.23 6.39
N THR A 46 14.42 -11.92 6.41
CA THR A 46 15.56 -11.49 7.22
C THR A 46 16.05 -10.12 6.80
N GLU A 47 16.19 -9.90 5.50
CA GLU A 47 16.63 -8.61 4.99
C GLU A 47 15.65 -7.50 5.37
N ILE A 48 14.35 -7.77 5.27
CA ILE A 48 13.33 -6.79 5.63
C ILE A 48 13.38 -6.49 7.11
N ALA A 49 13.46 -7.54 7.94
CA ALA A 49 13.49 -7.37 9.38
C ALA A 49 14.70 -6.54 9.81
N ASP A 50 15.86 -6.84 9.24
CA ASP A 50 17.08 -6.12 9.56
C ASP A 50 17.01 -4.66 9.13
N ALA A 51 16.53 -4.42 7.92
CA ALA A 51 16.47 -3.07 7.40
C ALA A 51 15.50 -2.17 8.16
N LEU A 52 14.38 -2.73 8.59
CA LEU A 52 13.34 -1.96 9.25
C LEU A 52 13.41 -2.05 10.76
N GLU A 53 14.38 -2.79 11.28
CA GLU A 53 14.56 -2.99 12.72
C GLU A 53 13.30 -3.54 13.38
N LEU A 54 12.71 -4.53 12.74
CA LEU A 54 11.52 -5.20 13.24
C LEU A 54 11.84 -6.67 13.50
N GLY A 55 11.10 -7.29 14.40
CA GLY A 55 11.25 -8.72 14.62
C GLY A 55 10.71 -9.52 13.45
N GLN A 56 11.35 -10.64 13.15
CA GLN A 56 10.91 -11.48 12.03
C GLN A 56 9.46 -11.94 12.15
N PRO A 57 8.94 -12.31 13.34
CA PRO A 57 7.53 -12.67 13.43
C PRO A 57 6.59 -11.55 13.03
N SER A 58 6.93 -10.31 13.38
CA SER A 58 6.13 -9.16 13.02
C SER A 58 6.15 -8.95 11.51
N VAL A 59 7.34 -9.01 10.91
CA VAL A 59 7.49 -8.86 9.46
C VAL A 59 6.71 -9.95 8.74
N SER A 60 6.80 -11.19 9.21
CA SER A 60 6.08 -12.31 8.61
C SER A 60 4.58 -12.09 8.61
N LYS A 61 4.04 -11.56 9.70
CA LYS A 61 2.60 -11.27 9.78
C LYS A 61 2.19 -10.17 8.81
N HIS A 62 2.99 -9.13 8.73
CA HIS A 62 2.70 -8.04 7.80
C HIS A 62 2.80 -8.51 6.35
N LEU A 63 3.79 -9.33 6.06
CA LEU A 63 3.94 -9.89 4.70
C LEU A 63 2.75 -10.79 4.36
N GLN A 64 2.24 -11.53 5.34
CA GLN A 64 1.08 -12.38 5.10
C GLN A 64 -0.13 -11.54 4.72
N VAL A 65 -0.37 -10.43 5.42
CA VAL A 65 -1.47 -9.53 5.09
C VAL A 65 -1.28 -8.95 3.69
N LEU A 66 -0.07 -8.48 3.39
CA LEU A 66 0.23 -7.92 2.07
C LEU A 66 0.06 -8.95 0.96
N ARG A 67 0.42 -10.19 1.24
CA ARG A 67 0.28 -11.27 0.29
C ARG A 67 -1.18 -11.62 0.06
N ASP A 68 -1.97 -11.66 1.15
CA ASP A 68 -3.39 -12.00 1.05
C ASP A 68 -4.17 -11.02 0.20
N VAL A 69 -3.77 -9.75 0.22
CA VAL A 69 -4.44 -8.74 -0.62
C VAL A 69 -3.79 -8.60 -2.00
N GLY A 70 -2.74 -9.36 -2.26
CA GLY A 70 -2.09 -9.35 -3.57
C GLY A 70 -1.09 -8.23 -3.81
N LEU A 71 -0.70 -7.50 -2.77
CA LEU A 71 0.29 -6.42 -2.92
C LEU A 71 1.72 -6.93 -2.97
N VAL A 72 1.94 -8.12 -2.47
CA VAL A 72 3.26 -8.74 -2.45
C VAL A 72 3.13 -10.16 -2.99
N SER A 73 4.10 -10.57 -3.76
CA SER A 73 4.19 -11.95 -4.23
C SER A 73 5.46 -12.60 -3.71
N VAL A 74 5.45 -13.91 -3.69
CA VAL A 74 6.53 -14.71 -3.13
C VAL A 74 7.15 -15.55 -4.21
N ARG A 75 8.48 -15.61 -4.21
CA ARG A 75 9.21 -16.49 -5.10
C ARG A 75 10.13 -17.35 -4.25
N ARG A 76 10.08 -18.65 -4.47
CA ARG A 76 10.99 -19.56 -3.79
C ARG A 76 12.12 -19.94 -4.71
N GLU A 77 13.33 -19.88 -4.17
CA GLU A 77 14.52 -20.22 -4.92
C GLU A 77 15.41 -21.04 -4.00
N GLY A 78 15.37 -22.36 -4.14
CA GLY A 78 16.09 -23.24 -3.25
C GLY A 78 15.63 -23.07 -1.82
N ARG A 79 16.54 -22.70 -0.95
CA ARG A 79 16.22 -22.46 0.46
C ARG A 79 15.65 -21.08 0.71
N TRP A 80 15.76 -20.20 -0.28
CA TRP A 80 15.43 -18.81 -0.09
C TRP A 80 13.99 -18.53 -0.49
N THR A 81 13.33 -17.71 0.29
CA THR A 81 12.01 -17.20 -0.04
C THR A 81 12.18 -15.70 -0.20
N ARG A 82 11.81 -15.21 -1.37
CA ARG A 82 11.96 -13.80 -1.66
C ARG A 82 10.61 -13.17 -1.93
N TYR A 83 10.44 -11.96 -1.45
CA TYR A 83 9.22 -11.21 -1.57
C TYR A 83 9.43 -10.02 -2.49
N ARG A 84 8.44 -9.73 -3.29
CA ARG A 84 8.50 -8.57 -4.18
C ARG A 84 7.14 -7.91 -4.25
N VAL A 85 7.12 -6.62 -4.61
CA VAL A 85 5.89 -5.89 -4.80
C VAL A 85 5.18 -6.38 -6.06
N ASN A 86 3.89 -6.58 -5.96
CA ASN A 86 3.06 -6.81 -7.12
C ASN A 86 2.56 -5.45 -7.60
N HIS A 87 3.24 -4.90 -8.59
CA HIS A 87 2.95 -3.54 -9.04
C HIS A 87 1.56 -3.40 -9.65
N GLU A 88 1.02 -4.47 -10.19
CA GLU A 88 -0.31 -4.44 -10.77
C GLU A 88 -1.38 -4.14 -9.73
N THR A 89 -1.29 -4.80 -8.57
CA THR A 89 -2.23 -4.54 -7.49
C THR A 89 -2.00 -3.16 -6.89
N LEU A 90 -0.74 -2.76 -6.75
CA LEU A 90 -0.42 -1.45 -6.22
C LEU A 90 -0.98 -0.34 -7.13
N ARG A 91 -1.03 -0.59 -8.42
CA ARG A 91 -1.57 0.35 -9.37
C ARG A 91 -3.04 0.66 -9.11
N THR A 92 -3.78 -0.27 -8.52
CA THR A 92 -5.17 -0.02 -8.14
C THR A 92 -5.28 1.16 -7.19
N ILE A 93 -4.36 1.23 -6.25
CA ILE A 93 -4.32 2.33 -5.28
C ILE A 93 -3.94 3.63 -5.99
N HIS A 94 -2.95 3.56 -6.85
CA HIS A 94 -2.51 4.71 -7.64
C HIS A 94 -3.66 5.26 -8.49
N ASP A 95 -4.38 4.38 -9.16
CA ASP A 95 -5.48 4.80 -10.02
C ASP A 95 -6.58 5.47 -9.23
N TRP A 96 -6.90 4.92 -8.06
CA TRP A 96 -7.89 5.54 -7.20
C TRP A 96 -7.44 6.94 -6.77
N SER A 97 -6.21 7.07 -6.29
CA SER A 97 -5.73 8.37 -5.85
C SER A 97 -5.58 9.34 -7.03
N GLY A 98 -5.34 8.79 -8.21
CA GLY A 98 -5.22 9.59 -9.43
C GLY A 98 -6.48 10.34 -9.79
N MET A 99 -7.64 9.86 -9.33
CA MET A 99 -8.90 10.56 -9.53
C MET A 99 -8.87 11.95 -8.92
N PHE A 100 -8.04 12.15 -7.92
CA PHE A 100 -7.92 13.43 -7.23
C PHE A 100 -6.78 14.29 -7.77
N ALA A 101 -6.03 13.77 -8.74
CA ALA A 101 -4.83 14.45 -9.23
C ALA A 101 -5.10 15.85 -9.77
N ARG A 102 -6.28 16.03 -10.38
CA ARG A 102 -6.68 17.33 -10.89
C ARG A 102 -6.77 18.36 -9.77
N HIS A 103 -7.33 17.96 -8.65
CA HIS A 103 -7.45 18.82 -7.47
C HIS A 103 -6.08 19.16 -6.89
N TRP A 104 -5.22 18.14 -6.77
CA TRP A 104 -3.88 18.38 -6.24
C TRP A 104 -3.12 19.37 -7.08
N ARG A 105 -3.14 19.20 -8.39
CA ARG A 105 -2.42 20.09 -9.29
C ARG A 105 -2.96 21.51 -9.23
N GLY A 106 -4.26 21.64 -9.11
CA GLY A 106 -4.87 22.96 -8.95
C GLY A 106 -4.44 23.64 -7.66
N GLN A 107 -4.43 22.91 -6.58
CA GLN A 107 -4.00 23.44 -5.29
C GLN A 107 -2.53 23.83 -5.32
N LEU A 108 -1.69 22.97 -5.87
CA LEU A 108 -0.27 23.27 -5.95
C LEU A 108 0.01 24.50 -6.80
N ARG A 109 -0.72 24.65 -7.89
CA ARG A 109 -0.56 25.84 -8.72
C ARG A 109 -0.96 27.11 -8.00
N ARG A 110 -2.04 27.05 -7.23
CA ARG A 110 -2.47 28.21 -6.45
C ARG A 110 -1.48 28.57 -5.37
N ILE A 111 -0.93 27.57 -4.70
CA ILE A 111 0.08 27.81 -3.68
C ILE A 111 1.32 28.43 -4.30
N LYS A 112 1.76 27.90 -5.45
CA LYS A 112 2.92 28.42 -6.13
C LYS A 112 2.71 29.86 -6.56
N ALA A 113 1.56 30.16 -7.17
CA ALA A 113 1.26 31.51 -7.63
C ALA A 113 1.26 32.50 -6.46
N HIS A 114 0.65 32.11 -5.34
CA HIS A 114 0.62 32.96 -4.16
C HIS A 114 2.01 33.23 -3.62
N ALA A 115 2.85 32.20 -3.57
CA ALA A 115 4.21 32.37 -3.09
C ALA A 115 5.02 33.29 -4.03
N GLU A 116 4.77 33.20 -5.31
CA GLU A 116 5.46 34.07 -6.28
C GLU A 116 5.00 35.52 -6.18
N GLU A 117 3.72 35.72 -5.87
CA GLU A 117 3.22 37.08 -5.69
C GLU A 117 3.81 37.77 -4.46
N GLU A 118 4.19 37.02 -3.47
CA GLU A 118 4.77 37.57 -2.23
C GLU A 118 6.24 37.95 -2.36
N ARG A 119 6.84 37.61 -3.48
CA ARG A 119 8.21 38.03 -3.72
C ARG A 119 8.24 39.44 -4.29
#